data_d6233c5b6b1243ab997ff75faa5b1b6e
#
_entry.id   d6233c5b6b1243ab997ff75faa5b1b6e
#
_cell.length_a   1.000
_cell.length_b   1.000
_cell.length_c   1.000
_cell.angle_alpha   90.00
_cell.angle_beta   90.00
_cell.angle_gamma   90.00
#
_symmetry.space_group_name_H-M   'P 1'
#
loop_
_entity.id
_entity.type
_entity.pdbx_description
1 polymer ?
#
loop_
_entity_poly.entity_id
_entity_poly.type
_entity_poly.pdbx_seq_one_letter_code
_entity_poly.pdbx_strand_id
1 'polypeptide(L)'
;MCKLNRRSFLGTAAASAFVPYFFSPKTKANENHEGASLERTDSEEQPEQEWQPYTDRKLRVGLVGYGFCQFSAQFFFQDHPNVEVVAVSDLIPERCAALAKRVKCEKTYESLEKMVEDDSIEAIFCATDAPSHAKHAILCLEHGKHVCHAVPVFHGNPETGDMLFECCKKNPDLTYAMFETSTFHEDLYAMEKIYKAGGFGKIIYSEGEYCHTKVPGQAPYPSYGNWRANGSPLWYPTHATAYYVGVTHQAFVDVSARGIIPLDNPNPTPNKSGNIFMGEVAMLNTTEGGLSRMMCCTAFGKYLEAGRVRGQIGGFDATYTSVEDGYTGTSDGNKIVASLGDSIKRPALPPGIGSEDHGGSHGYLCCDFVDAILKGQPPRVGICDALNMTVPGYYAHLSAVKDGEVIKLPQYKL
;
A
#
# COMPACT_ATOMS: atom_id res chain seq x y z
N MET A 1 7.41 -50.86 30.59
CA MET A 1 7.37 -51.88 29.53
C MET A 1 5.91 -52.08 29.16
N CYS A 2 5.47 -51.51 28.02
CA CYS A 2 4.24 -51.95 27.35
C CYS A 2 4.43 -51.63 25.89
N LYS A 3 4.66 -52.65 25.07
CA LYS A 3 4.81 -52.58 23.62
C LYS A 3 3.39 -52.46 23.02
N LEU A 4 3.04 -51.37 22.43
CA LEU A 4 1.84 -51.24 21.60
C LEU A 4 2.18 -51.68 20.17
N ASN A 5 1.45 -52.71 19.75
CA ASN A 5 1.62 -53.46 18.54
C ASN A 5 0.97 -52.76 17.37
N ARG A 6 1.76 -52.52 16.32
CA ARG A 6 1.28 -52.03 15.00
C ARG A 6 0.66 -53.18 14.23
N ARG A 7 -0.61 -53.48 14.39
CA ARG A 7 -1.40 -54.28 13.44
C ARG A 7 -2.87 -54.33 13.89
N SER A 8 -3.68 -53.42 13.36
CA SER A 8 -5.11 -53.64 13.12
C SER A 8 -5.77 -52.30 12.74
N PHE A 9 -5.54 -51.87 11.50
CA PHE A 9 -6.41 -50.89 10.82
C PHE A 9 -6.44 -51.22 9.35
N LEU A 10 -7.02 -52.39 9.06
CA LEU A 10 -7.45 -52.78 7.70
C LEU A 10 -8.76 -53.52 7.88
N GLY A 11 -9.83 -52.88 7.51
CA GLY A 11 -11.13 -53.55 7.38
C GLY A 11 -12.31 -52.67 7.67
N THR A 12 -12.64 -51.78 6.76
CA THR A 12 -14.01 -51.52 6.29
C THR A 12 -13.93 -50.58 5.08
N ALA A 13 -13.90 -51.17 3.90
CA ALA A 13 -14.09 -50.45 2.66
C ALA A 13 -15.60 -50.14 2.54
N ALA A 14 -15.97 -48.90 2.86
CA ALA A 14 -17.27 -48.38 2.40
C ALA A 14 -17.12 -47.98 0.94
N ALA A 15 -17.82 -48.66 0.05
CA ALA A 15 -17.94 -48.33 -1.37
C ALA A 15 -18.62 -46.96 -1.51
N SER A 16 -17.83 -45.90 -1.70
CA SER A 16 -18.34 -44.62 -2.17
C SER A 16 -18.58 -44.73 -3.66
N ALA A 17 -19.85 -44.65 -4.05
CA ALA A 17 -20.29 -44.66 -5.43
C ALA A 17 -19.65 -43.46 -6.16
N PHE A 18 -18.83 -43.77 -7.14
CA PHE A 18 -18.38 -42.83 -8.15
C PHE A 18 -19.60 -42.43 -8.98
N VAL A 19 -20.00 -41.16 -8.88
CA VAL A 19 -20.96 -40.57 -9.81
C VAL A 19 -20.17 -40.10 -11.02
N PRO A 20 -20.33 -40.74 -12.20
CA PRO A 20 -19.67 -40.23 -13.40
C PRO A 20 -20.35 -38.93 -13.83
N TYR A 21 -19.58 -37.87 -13.99
CA TYR A 21 -20.01 -36.68 -14.71
C TYR A 21 -20.32 -37.06 -16.15
N PHE A 22 -21.61 -37.09 -16.50
CA PHE A 22 -22.04 -37.25 -17.86
C PHE A 22 -21.69 -36.01 -18.67
N PHE A 23 -20.80 -36.17 -19.65
CA PHE A 23 -20.67 -35.23 -20.74
C PHE A 23 -22.00 -35.19 -21.52
N SER A 24 -22.68 -34.06 -21.49
CA SER A 24 -23.82 -33.83 -22.40
C SER A 24 -23.34 -33.82 -23.85
N PRO A 25 -24.05 -34.51 -24.76
CA PRO A 25 -23.71 -34.46 -26.16
C PRO A 25 -23.93 -33.08 -26.74
N LYS A 26 -22.99 -32.64 -27.57
CA LYS A 26 -23.05 -31.39 -28.35
C LYS A 26 -24.37 -31.36 -29.12
N THR A 27 -25.29 -30.50 -28.71
CA THR A 27 -26.40 -30.08 -29.56
C THR A 27 -25.81 -29.20 -30.67
N LYS A 28 -26.12 -29.57 -31.93
CA LYS A 28 -25.79 -28.77 -33.09
C LYS A 28 -26.40 -27.38 -32.93
N ALA A 29 -25.56 -26.36 -32.96
CA ALA A 29 -25.98 -24.97 -33.04
C ALA A 29 -26.80 -24.78 -34.33
N ASN A 30 -27.99 -24.26 -34.18
CA ASN A 30 -28.80 -23.80 -35.28
C ASN A 30 -28.16 -22.46 -35.75
N GLU A 31 -27.60 -22.47 -36.96
CA GLU A 31 -27.21 -21.29 -37.68
C GLU A 31 -28.47 -20.52 -38.08
N ASN A 32 -28.82 -19.48 -37.34
CA ASN A 32 -29.59 -18.33 -37.79
C ASN A 32 -29.80 -17.39 -36.58
N HIS A 33 -28.80 -16.62 -36.22
CA HIS A 33 -28.95 -15.32 -35.58
C HIS A 33 -28.13 -14.33 -36.40
N GLU A 34 -28.85 -13.57 -37.23
CA GLU A 34 -28.34 -12.32 -37.78
C GLU A 34 -27.79 -11.48 -36.61
N GLY A 35 -26.49 -11.25 -36.65
CA GLY A 35 -25.82 -10.40 -35.69
C GLY A 35 -26.37 -9.00 -35.80
N ALA A 36 -27.14 -8.58 -34.82
CA ALA A 36 -27.26 -7.15 -34.51
C ALA A 36 -25.87 -6.67 -34.14
N SER A 37 -25.18 -6.04 -35.07
CA SER A 37 -24.02 -5.21 -34.78
C SER A 37 -24.53 -4.14 -33.80
N LEU A 38 -24.18 -4.26 -32.53
CA LEU A 38 -24.20 -3.12 -31.62
C LEU A 38 -23.26 -2.10 -32.26
N GLU A 39 -23.84 -1.14 -32.99
CA GLU A 39 -23.17 0.10 -33.33
C GLU A 39 -22.64 0.64 -32.00
N ARG A 40 -21.32 0.62 -31.85
CA ARG A 40 -20.64 1.46 -30.87
C ARG A 40 -21.09 2.86 -31.21
N THR A 41 -22.04 3.39 -30.44
CA THR A 41 -22.20 4.83 -30.37
C THR A 41 -20.85 5.34 -29.93
N ASP A 42 -20.18 6.05 -30.85
CA ASP A 42 -18.99 6.82 -30.53
C ASP A 42 -19.38 7.68 -29.32
N SER A 43 -18.97 7.23 -28.12
CA SER A 43 -19.01 8.07 -26.94
C SER A 43 -18.06 9.22 -27.30
N GLU A 44 -18.61 10.41 -27.48
CA GLU A 44 -17.81 11.63 -27.56
C GLU A 44 -16.79 11.53 -26.43
N GLU A 45 -15.51 11.41 -26.78
CA GLU A 45 -14.42 11.46 -25.82
C GLU A 45 -14.60 12.78 -25.07
N GLN A 46 -15.05 12.70 -23.82
CA GLN A 46 -15.05 13.88 -22.97
C GLN A 46 -13.59 14.35 -22.88
N PRO A 47 -13.31 15.63 -23.09
CA PRO A 47 -11.95 16.13 -23.04
C PRO A 47 -11.33 15.72 -21.70
N GLU A 48 -10.11 15.17 -21.76
CA GLU A 48 -9.34 14.84 -20.55
C GLU A 48 -9.38 16.05 -19.62
N GLN A 49 -9.75 15.83 -18.38
CA GLN A 49 -9.88 16.89 -17.40
C GLN A 49 -8.52 17.49 -17.14
N GLU A 50 -8.21 18.64 -17.78
CA GLU A 50 -6.93 19.34 -17.58
C GLU A 50 -6.85 19.85 -16.14
N TRP A 51 -5.65 19.73 -15.54
CA TRP A 51 -5.40 20.32 -14.23
C TRP A 51 -5.56 21.86 -14.31
N GLN A 52 -6.26 22.42 -13.32
CA GLN A 52 -6.48 23.86 -13.25
C GLN A 52 -5.84 24.43 -11.98
N PRO A 53 -5.06 25.53 -12.08
CA PRO A 53 -4.53 26.19 -10.92
C PRO A 53 -5.68 26.77 -10.05
N TYR A 54 -5.57 26.61 -8.75
CA TYR A 54 -6.60 27.06 -7.79
C TYR A 54 -6.08 28.13 -6.82
N THR A 55 -4.77 28.36 -6.75
CA THR A 55 -4.12 29.37 -5.91
C THR A 55 -2.73 29.69 -6.42
N ASP A 56 -2.27 30.93 -6.17
CA ASP A 56 -0.88 31.37 -6.42
C ASP A 56 0.03 31.10 -5.22
N ARG A 57 -0.52 30.66 -4.08
CA ARG A 57 0.27 30.34 -2.87
C ARG A 57 1.25 29.19 -3.15
N LYS A 58 2.49 29.40 -2.71
CA LYS A 58 3.52 28.35 -2.70
C LYS A 58 3.76 27.88 -1.28
N LEU A 59 3.74 26.57 -1.09
CA LEU A 59 4.13 25.90 0.14
C LEU A 59 5.66 25.80 0.17
N ARG A 60 6.30 26.28 1.24
CA ARG A 60 7.75 26.20 1.42
C ARG A 60 8.14 24.84 2.02
N VAL A 61 8.80 24.00 1.22
CA VAL A 61 9.05 22.59 1.53
C VAL A 61 10.55 22.33 1.75
N GLY A 62 10.87 21.62 2.83
CA GLY A 62 12.17 20.99 3.06
C GLY A 62 12.17 19.52 2.59
N LEU A 63 13.26 19.08 1.96
CA LEU A 63 13.42 17.70 1.49
C LEU A 63 14.58 17.03 2.23
N VAL A 64 14.31 15.84 2.82
CA VAL A 64 15.28 15.13 3.66
C VAL A 64 15.52 13.71 3.17
N GLY A 65 16.79 13.36 2.95
CA GLY A 65 17.23 12.04 2.56
C GLY A 65 17.33 11.85 1.04
N TYR A 66 18.51 11.47 0.56
CA TYR A 66 18.79 11.19 -0.85
C TYR A 66 19.53 9.87 -0.97
N GLY A 67 18.90 8.82 -0.44
CA GLY A 67 19.42 7.46 -0.47
C GLY A 67 19.27 6.78 -1.82
N PHE A 68 19.27 5.45 -1.81
CA PHE A 68 19.21 4.64 -3.03
C PHE A 68 18.00 4.95 -3.93
N CYS A 69 16.82 5.11 -3.34
CA CYS A 69 15.59 5.38 -4.09
C CYS A 69 15.46 6.84 -4.55
N GLN A 70 16.29 7.76 -4.05
CA GLN A 70 16.26 9.18 -4.41
C GLN A 70 14.86 9.85 -4.29
N PHE A 71 14.00 9.36 -3.41
CA PHE A 71 12.59 9.76 -3.32
C PHE A 71 12.39 11.26 -3.12
N SER A 72 13.30 11.94 -2.37
CA SER A 72 13.23 13.40 -2.21
C SER A 72 13.22 14.20 -3.52
N ALA A 73 13.68 13.61 -4.62
CA ALA A 73 13.62 14.24 -5.94
C ALA A 73 12.62 13.57 -6.90
N GLN A 74 12.26 12.30 -6.63
CA GLN A 74 11.37 11.54 -7.53
C GLN A 74 9.89 11.81 -7.29
N PHE A 75 9.51 12.38 -6.14
CA PHE A 75 8.11 12.76 -5.86
C PHE A 75 7.73 14.14 -6.41
N PHE A 76 8.58 14.77 -7.24
CA PHE A 76 8.30 15.99 -8.00
C PHE A 76 7.95 17.25 -7.18
N PHE A 77 8.30 17.33 -5.90
CA PHE A 77 8.07 18.55 -5.12
C PHE A 77 8.70 19.79 -5.77
N GLN A 78 9.88 19.65 -6.38
CA GLN A 78 10.59 20.73 -7.05
C GLN A 78 9.92 21.20 -8.35
N ASP A 79 9.02 20.40 -8.91
CA ASP A 79 8.34 20.67 -10.18
C ASP A 79 6.86 21.08 -9.97
N HIS A 80 6.36 21.00 -8.70
CA HIS A 80 4.97 21.33 -8.38
C HIS A 80 4.73 22.84 -8.40
N PRO A 81 3.71 23.38 -9.12
CA PRO A 81 3.50 24.83 -9.26
C PRO A 81 3.24 25.54 -7.93
N ASN A 82 2.64 24.87 -6.96
CA ASN A 82 2.35 25.42 -5.63
C ASN A 82 3.40 25.03 -4.56
N VAL A 83 4.61 24.64 -4.98
CA VAL A 83 5.73 24.33 -4.06
C VAL A 83 6.93 25.21 -4.34
N GLU A 84 7.62 25.59 -3.30
CA GLU A 84 8.98 26.13 -3.31
C GLU A 84 9.85 25.23 -2.43
N VAL A 85 10.83 24.54 -3.04
CA VAL A 85 11.81 23.77 -2.25
C VAL A 85 12.83 24.75 -1.70
N VAL A 86 12.74 25.01 -0.40
CA VAL A 86 13.53 26.04 0.28
C VAL A 86 14.74 25.50 1.04
N ALA A 87 14.81 24.20 1.30
CA ALA A 87 15.92 23.57 2.00
C ALA A 87 16.03 22.08 1.67
N VAL A 88 17.24 21.54 1.76
CA VAL A 88 17.50 20.11 1.64
C VAL A 88 18.45 19.62 2.73
N SER A 89 18.37 18.33 3.09
CA SER A 89 19.25 17.69 4.06
C SER A 89 19.51 16.22 3.72
N ASP A 90 20.71 15.78 3.97
CA ASP A 90 21.09 14.37 4.10
C ASP A 90 22.28 14.27 5.05
N LEU A 91 22.32 13.24 5.88
CA LEU A 91 23.44 12.99 6.82
C LEU A 91 24.78 12.76 6.09
N ILE A 92 24.74 12.40 4.81
CA ILE A 92 25.92 12.17 3.99
C ILE A 92 26.10 13.40 3.11
N PRO A 93 27.19 14.22 3.33
CA PRO A 93 27.37 15.49 2.63
C PRO A 93 27.30 15.42 1.11
N GLU A 94 27.86 14.35 0.53
CA GLU A 94 27.85 14.14 -0.93
C GLU A 94 26.44 13.92 -1.47
N ARG A 95 25.57 13.23 -0.70
CA ARG A 95 24.17 13.04 -1.04
C ARG A 95 23.37 14.31 -0.88
N CYS A 96 23.64 15.07 0.19
CA CYS A 96 23.02 16.37 0.40
C CYS A 96 23.34 17.33 -0.77
N ALA A 97 24.60 17.42 -1.18
CA ALA A 97 25.02 18.22 -2.33
C ALA A 97 24.39 17.74 -3.65
N ALA A 98 24.26 16.43 -3.85
CA ALA A 98 23.60 15.88 -5.01
C ALA A 98 22.09 16.19 -5.05
N LEU A 99 21.40 16.09 -3.90
CA LEU A 99 20.01 16.50 -3.75
C LEU A 99 19.83 17.98 -4.04
N ALA A 100 20.62 18.83 -3.42
CA ALA A 100 20.62 20.28 -3.62
C ALA A 100 20.72 20.66 -5.10
N LYS A 101 21.67 20.05 -5.80
CA LYS A 101 21.85 20.22 -7.25
C LYS A 101 20.64 19.73 -8.04
N ARG A 102 20.09 18.55 -7.69
CA ARG A 102 18.96 17.92 -8.41
C ARG A 102 17.69 18.75 -8.34
N VAL A 103 17.39 19.32 -7.16
CA VAL A 103 16.18 20.13 -6.94
C VAL A 103 16.42 21.63 -7.02
N LYS A 104 17.64 22.06 -7.40
CA LYS A 104 18.05 23.47 -7.57
C LYS A 104 17.83 24.31 -6.30
N CYS A 105 18.11 23.73 -5.13
CA CYS A 105 18.02 24.39 -3.84
C CYS A 105 19.42 24.68 -3.30
N GLU A 106 19.69 25.93 -2.89
CA GLU A 106 21.01 26.33 -2.38
C GLU A 106 21.17 26.11 -0.87
N LYS A 107 20.06 26.15 -0.12
CA LYS A 107 20.08 26.03 1.33
C LYS A 107 20.14 24.57 1.77
N THR A 108 21.19 24.22 2.49
CA THR A 108 21.42 22.85 2.96
C THR A 108 21.53 22.81 4.49
N TYR A 109 21.11 21.69 5.09
CA TYR A 109 21.27 21.41 6.52
C TYR A 109 22.00 20.08 6.71
N GLU A 110 22.81 19.99 7.76
CA GLU A 110 23.56 18.80 8.13
C GLU A 110 22.66 17.65 8.63
N SER A 111 21.46 17.98 9.12
CA SER A 111 20.49 17.00 9.61
C SER A 111 19.06 17.56 9.61
N LEU A 112 18.06 16.66 9.79
CA LEU A 112 16.66 17.04 9.98
C LEU A 112 16.48 17.88 11.26
N GLU A 113 17.19 17.53 12.35
CA GLU A 113 17.12 18.24 13.63
C GLU A 113 17.50 19.72 13.48
N LYS A 114 18.44 20.04 12.58
CA LYS A 114 18.78 21.43 12.27
C LYS A 114 17.80 22.08 11.30
N MET A 115 17.26 21.32 10.39
CA MET A 115 16.29 21.83 9.42
C MET A 115 14.97 22.24 10.07
N VAL A 116 14.46 21.50 11.05
CA VAL A 116 13.16 21.79 11.70
C VAL A 116 13.17 23.09 12.51
N GLU A 117 14.35 23.59 12.91
CA GLU A 117 14.53 24.87 13.61
C GLU A 117 14.27 26.08 12.67
N ASP A 118 14.18 25.88 11.36
CA ASP A 118 13.97 26.95 10.39
C ASP A 118 12.48 27.30 10.24
N ASP A 119 12.08 28.46 10.76
CA ASP A 119 10.68 28.95 10.68
C ASP A 119 10.22 29.27 9.25
N SER A 120 11.15 29.39 8.30
CA SER A 120 10.77 29.62 6.89
C SER A 120 10.21 28.37 6.20
N ILE A 121 10.39 27.17 6.77
CA ILE A 121 9.90 25.90 6.25
C ILE A 121 8.51 25.63 6.82
N GLU A 122 7.54 25.32 5.97
CA GLU A 122 6.16 25.00 6.36
C GLU A 122 5.91 23.49 6.42
N ALA A 123 6.52 22.74 5.48
CA ALA A 123 6.33 21.31 5.37
C ALA A 123 7.65 20.59 5.07
N ILE A 124 7.76 19.33 5.50
CA ILE A 124 8.96 18.50 5.26
C ILE A 124 8.56 17.15 4.69
N PHE A 125 9.25 16.75 3.62
CA PHE A 125 9.21 15.37 3.12
C PHE A 125 10.43 14.60 3.61
N CYS A 126 10.19 13.50 4.35
CA CYS A 126 11.23 12.63 4.90
C CYS A 126 11.37 11.34 4.08
N ALA A 127 12.37 11.27 3.20
CA ALA A 127 12.79 10.06 2.50
C ALA A 127 13.97 9.38 3.23
N THR A 128 13.86 9.26 4.54
CA THR A 128 14.89 8.70 5.41
C THR A 128 14.80 7.16 5.49
N ASP A 129 15.46 6.54 6.43
CA ASP A 129 15.36 5.10 6.67
C ASP A 129 14.06 4.75 7.42
N ALA A 130 13.44 3.64 7.06
CA ALA A 130 12.14 3.23 7.61
C ALA A 130 12.09 3.12 9.15
N PRO A 131 13.15 2.67 9.87
CA PRO A 131 13.16 2.70 11.34
C PRO A 131 13.05 4.10 11.95
N SER A 132 13.35 5.15 11.20
CA SER A 132 13.36 6.53 11.67
C SER A 132 12.11 7.32 11.31
N HIS A 133 11.24 6.83 10.41
CA HIS A 133 10.11 7.59 9.87
C HIS A 133 9.21 8.18 10.96
N ALA A 134 8.71 7.37 11.92
CA ALA A 134 7.84 7.86 12.98
C ALA A 134 8.54 8.93 13.86
N LYS A 135 9.80 8.71 14.20
CA LYS A 135 10.56 9.69 15.02
C LYS A 135 10.78 11.01 14.29
N HIS A 136 11.12 10.95 13.01
CA HIS A 136 11.29 12.13 12.16
C HIS A 136 9.96 12.88 11.96
N ALA A 137 8.85 12.14 11.77
CA ALA A 137 7.54 12.76 11.66
C ALA A 137 7.13 13.46 12.98
N ILE A 138 7.34 12.83 14.14
CA ILE A 138 7.12 13.45 15.45
C ILE A 138 7.93 14.73 15.58
N LEU A 139 9.23 14.68 15.26
CA LEU A 139 10.12 15.85 15.34
C LEU A 139 9.59 17.00 14.47
N CYS A 140 9.15 16.74 13.24
CA CYS A 140 8.57 17.77 12.37
C CYS A 140 7.30 18.39 12.99
N LEU A 141 6.37 17.54 13.45
CA LEU A 141 5.11 18.00 14.05
C LEU A 141 5.34 18.82 15.32
N GLU A 142 6.26 18.42 16.19
CA GLU A 142 6.63 19.16 17.42
C GLU A 142 7.24 20.53 17.13
N HIS A 143 7.82 20.72 15.93
CA HIS A 143 8.33 22.02 15.46
C HIS A 143 7.32 22.76 14.55
N GLY A 144 6.04 22.37 14.57
CA GLY A 144 4.99 23.06 13.83
C GLY A 144 5.06 22.88 12.30
N LYS A 145 5.68 21.82 11.81
CA LYS A 145 5.80 21.53 10.38
C LYS A 145 4.80 20.46 9.96
N HIS A 146 4.09 20.67 8.84
CA HIS A 146 3.43 19.59 8.14
C HIS A 146 4.47 18.55 7.70
N VAL A 147 4.13 17.29 7.68
CA VAL A 147 5.10 16.24 7.36
C VAL A 147 4.49 15.12 6.51
N CYS A 148 5.26 14.67 5.54
CA CYS A 148 5.02 13.40 4.88
C CYS A 148 6.32 12.59 4.79
N HIS A 149 6.19 11.27 4.69
CA HIS A 149 7.35 10.38 4.57
C HIS A 149 7.02 9.14 3.73
N ALA A 150 8.08 8.45 3.27
CA ALA A 150 7.94 7.17 2.59
C ALA A 150 7.44 6.07 3.55
N VAL A 151 7.05 4.94 3.00
CA VAL A 151 6.54 3.77 3.75
C VAL A 151 7.65 2.95 4.40
N PRO A 152 7.32 2.20 5.44
CA PRO A 152 6.13 2.23 6.33
C PRO A 152 6.24 3.30 7.43
N VAL A 153 5.23 3.42 8.31
CA VAL A 153 5.29 4.35 9.46
C VAL A 153 6.48 4.05 10.36
N PHE A 154 6.69 2.78 10.66
CA PHE A 154 7.82 2.28 11.45
C PHE A 154 8.28 0.92 10.92
N HIS A 155 9.48 0.50 11.33
CA HIS A 155 10.04 -0.80 10.97
C HIS A 155 10.53 -1.50 12.23
N GLY A 156 9.73 -2.47 12.71
CA GLY A 156 10.07 -3.33 13.85
C GLY A 156 9.84 -2.75 15.25
N ASN A 157 9.33 -1.51 15.38
CA ASN A 157 9.03 -0.91 16.68
C ASN A 157 7.65 -0.23 16.68
N PRO A 158 6.57 -0.92 17.10
CA PRO A 158 5.22 -0.39 17.07
C PRO A 158 4.99 0.77 18.05
N GLU A 159 5.73 0.83 19.15
CA GLU A 159 5.60 1.91 20.14
C GLU A 159 5.83 3.29 19.52
N THR A 160 6.73 3.40 18.53
CA THR A 160 6.95 4.65 17.82
C THR A 160 5.75 5.06 16.96
N GLY A 161 4.98 4.09 16.47
CA GLY A 161 3.70 4.34 15.79
C GLY A 161 2.65 4.91 16.74
N ASP A 162 2.52 4.34 17.95
CA ASP A 162 1.62 4.85 18.98
C ASP A 162 2.00 6.27 19.42
N MET A 163 3.29 6.54 19.58
CA MET A 163 3.80 7.90 19.89
C MET A 163 3.46 8.89 18.77
N LEU A 164 3.60 8.51 17.51
CA LEU A 164 3.24 9.34 16.38
C LEU A 164 1.74 9.62 16.32
N PHE A 165 0.90 8.61 16.58
CA PHE A 165 -0.55 8.78 16.66
C PHE A 165 -0.95 9.83 17.70
N GLU A 166 -0.39 9.74 18.91
CA GLU A 166 -0.65 10.71 19.97
C GLU A 166 -0.08 12.11 19.63
N CYS A 167 1.05 12.19 18.89
CA CYS A 167 1.59 13.45 18.41
C CYS A 167 0.66 14.10 17.38
N CYS A 168 0.14 13.35 16.41
CA CYS A 168 -0.84 13.87 15.44
C CYS A 168 -2.11 14.39 16.13
N LYS A 169 -2.63 13.68 17.14
CA LYS A 169 -3.80 14.12 17.92
C LYS A 169 -3.57 15.45 18.65
N LYS A 170 -2.34 15.71 19.10
CA LYS A 170 -1.99 16.97 19.77
C LYS A 170 -1.79 18.13 18.79
N ASN A 171 -1.57 17.84 17.53
CA ASN A 171 -1.31 18.80 16.45
C ASN A 171 -2.34 18.70 15.32
N PRO A 172 -3.64 18.88 15.57
CA PRO A 172 -4.73 18.63 14.62
C PRO A 172 -4.69 19.57 13.40
N ASP A 173 -4.04 20.72 13.51
CA ASP A 173 -3.90 21.70 12.44
C ASP A 173 -2.73 21.36 11.47
N LEU A 174 -1.90 20.38 11.82
CA LEU A 174 -0.79 19.95 11.00
C LEU A 174 -1.15 18.70 10.19
N THR A 175 -0.84 18.73 8.92
CA THR A 175 -1.02 17.60 8.01
C THR A 175 0.11 16.59 8.20
N TYR A 176 -0.27 15.34 8.48
CA TYR A 176 0.60 14.17 8.40
C TYR A 176 0.14 13.27 7.26
N ALA A 177 1.06 12.80 6.41
CA ALA A 177 0.78 11.83 5.37
C ALA A 177 1.87 10.74 5.25
N MET A 178 1.46 9.50 4.98
CA MET A 178 2.36 8.44 4.55
C MET A 178 2.22 8.25 3.03
N PHE A 179 3.33 8.28 2.31
CA PHE A 179 3.35 8.13 0.86
C PHE A 179 3.31 6.65 0.48
N GLU A 180 2.12 6.04 0.62
CA GLU A 180 1.86 4.68 0.17
C GLU A 180 1.53 4.68 -1.32
N THR A 181 2.49 4.25 -2.13
CA THR A 181 2.44 4.34 -3.58
C THR A 181 1.30 3.53 -4.20
N SER A 182 0.97 2.36 -3.65
CA SER A 182 -0.11 1.51 -4.15
C SER A 182 -1.46 2.21 -4.18
N THR A 183 -1.70 3.19 -3.29
CA THR A 183 -2.99 3.89 -3.20
C THR A 183 -3.32 4.74 -4.43
N PHE A 184 -2.32 5.05 -5.24
CA PHE A 184 -2.48 5.73 -6.51
C PHE A 184 -2.17 4.84 -7.72
N HIS A 185 -2.01 3.52 -7.56
CA HIS A 185 -2.11 2.61 -8.70
C HIS A 185 -3.51 2.70 -9.30
N GLU A 186 -3.63 2.61 -10.61
CA GLU A 186 -4.91 2.81 -11.30
C GLU A 186 -6.00 1.88 -10.80
N ASP A 187 -5.65 0.62 -10.57
CA ASP A 187 -6.55 -0.41 -10.07
C ASP A 187 -7.03 -0.12 -8.65
N LEU A 188 -6.12 0.19 -7.72
CA LEU A 188 -6.48 0.49 -6.34
C LEU A 188 -7.26 1.80 -6.25
N TYR A 189 -6.88 2.82 -7.02
CA TYR A 189 -7.62 4.07 -7.09
C TYR A 189 -9.07 3.86 -7.57
N ALA A 190 -9.24 3.05 -8.63
CA ALA A 190 -10.56 2.68 -9.12
C ALA A 190 -11.35 1.88 -8.07
N MET A 191 -10.73 0.89 -7.43
CA MET A 191 -11.37 0.11 -6.36
C MET A 191 -11.89 1.00 -5.22
N GLU A 192 -11.12 1.98 -4.77
CA GLU A 192 -11.57 2.92 -3.73
C GLU A 192 -12.80 3.72 -4.18
N LYS A 193 -12.81 4.25 -5.42
CA LYS A 193 -13.96 4.99 -5.94
C LYS A 193 -15.22 4.13 -6.05
N ILE A 194 -15.05 2.90 -6.54
CA ILE A 194 -16.14 1.93 -6.64
C ILE A 194 -16.67 1.55 -5.25
N TYR A 195 -15.77 1.33 -4.27
CA TYR A 195 -16.15 1.04 -2.89
C TYR A 195 -16.96 2.20 -2.27
N LYS A 196 -16.46 3.42 -2.37
CA LYS A 196 -17.15 4.63 -1.86
C LYS A 196 -18.53 4.85 -2.48
N ALA A 197 -18.70 4.44 -3.74
CA ALA A 197 -19.98 4.48 -4.42
C ALA A 197 -20.91 3.28 -4.09
N GLY A 198 -20.43 2.33 -3.28
CA GLY A 198 -21.18 1.13 -2.88
C GLY A 198 -21.15 -0.03 -3.87
N GLY A 199 -20.30 0.02 -4.93
CA GLY A 199 -20.26 -0.97 -6.00
C GLY A 199 -19.81 -2.37 -5.58
N PHE A 200 -19.20 -2.52 -4.41
CA PHE A 200 -18.85 -3.82 -3.83
C PHE A 200 -19.83 -4.28 -2.74
N GLY A 201 -20.64 -3.38 -2.16
CA GLY A 201 -21.24 -3.62 -0.85
C GLY A 201 -20.13 -3.73 0.21
N LYS A 202 -20.28 -4.59 1.23
CA LYS A 202 -19.20 -4.90 2.17
C LYS A 202 -18.15 -5.79 1.49
N ILE A 203 -16.88 -5.56 1.80
CA ILE A 203 -15.82 -6.43 1.33
C ILE A 203 -15.82 -7.73 2.14
N ILE A 204 -16.08 -8.84 1.47
CA ILE A 204 -16.09 -10.20 2.05
C ILE A 204 -14.66 -10.75 2.09
N TYR A 205 -13.89 -10.50 1.03
CA TYR A 205 -12.53 -11.01 0.88
C TYR A 205 -11.66 -10.03 0.11
N SER A 206 -10.42 -9.84 0.56
CA SER A 206 -9.40 -9.11 -0.18
C SER A 206 -8.06 -9.83 -0.17
N GLU A 207 -7.23 -9.55 -1.16
CA GLU A 207 -5.85 -9.99 -1.22
C GLU A 207 -4.95 -8.82 -1.56
N GLY A 208 -3.75 -8.84 -0.97
CA GLY A 208 -2.66 -7.97 -1.34
C GLY A 208 -1.33 -8.71 -1.27
N GLU A 209 -0.48 -8.50 -2.26
CA GLU A 209 0.82 -9.13 -2.36
C GLU A 209 1.89 -8.10 -2.70
N TYR A 210 2.99 -8.15 -1.96
CA TYR A 210 4.20 -7.40 -2.26
C TYR A 210 5.39 -8.35 -2.28
N CYS A 211 5.89 -8.64 -3.47
CA CYS A 211 7.03 -9.51 -3.67
C CYS A 211 8.17 -8.72 -4.31
N HIS A 212 9.21 -8.45 -3.54
CA HIS A 212 10.41 -7.81 -4.06
C HIS A 212 11.44 -8.88 -4.43
N THR A 213 11.85 -8.91 -5.71
CA THR A 213 12.81 -9.91 -6.18
C THR A 213 14.18 -9.70 -5.56
N LYS A 214 14.77 -10.80 -5.07
CA LYS A 214 16.21 -10.89 -4.83
C LYS A 214 16.83 -11.66 -5.99
N VAL A 215 17.61 -11.01 -6.80
CA VAL A 215 18.37 -11.71 -7.84
C VAL A 215 19.48 -12.53 -7.17
N PRO A 216 19.58 -13.85 -7.43
CA PRO A 216 20.66 -14.66 -6.87
C PRO A 216 22.03 -14.05 -7.17
N GLY A 217 22.89 -13.97 -6.15
CA GLY A 217 24.24 -13.40 -6.27
C GLY A 217 24.32 -11.87 -6.21
N GLN A 218 23.21 -11.15 -6.19
CA GLN A 218 23.21 -9.70 -5.92
C GLN A 218 23.17 -9.41 -4.41
N ALA A 219 23.89 -8.36 -4.01
CA ALA A 219 23.79 -7.84 -2.65
C ALA A 219 22.34 -7.42 -2.36
N PRO A 220 21.88 -7.52 -1.10
CA PRO A 220 20.60 -6.92 -0.71
C PRO A 220 20.54 -5.46 -1.11
N TYR A 221 19.35 -4.96 -1.40
CA TYR A 221 19.12 -3.55 -1.68
C TYR A 221 19.87 -2.68 -0.66
N PRO A 222 20.78 -1.79 -1.10
CA PRO A 222 21.54 -0.98 -0.16
C PRO A 222 20.57 -0.07 0.61
N SER A 223 20.60 -0.16 1.92
CA SER A 223 19.80 0.69 2.80
C SER A 223 20.67 1.19 3.94
N TYR A 224 20.41 2.42 4.40
CA TYR A 224 21.11 2.98 5.55
C TYR A 224 20.94 2.04 6.75
N GLY A 225 22.05 1.70 7.43
CA GLY A 225 22.02 0.74 8.53
C GLY A 225 21.57 -0.68 8.18
N ASN A 226 21.44 -1.03 6.89
CA ASN A 226 20.99 -2.35 6.42
C ASN A 226 19.62 -2.80 6.97
N TRP A 227 18.71 -1.86 7.22
CA TRP A 227 17.42 -2.16 7.83
C TRP A 227 16.60 -3.15 7.01
N ARG A 228 16.64 -3.08 5.66
CA ARG A 228 15.91 -4.02 4.79
C ARG A 228 16.37 -5.46 4.96
N ALA A 229 17.67 -5.69 5.11
CA ALA A 229 18.23 -7.04 5.31
C ALA A 229 17.99 -7.56 6.74
N ASN A 230 17.77 -6.66 7.69
CA ASN A 230 17.66 -6.98 9.11
C ASN A 230 16.21 -7.07 9.61
N GLY A 231 15.21 -6.76 8.77
CA GLY A 231 13.79 -6.84 9.12
C GLY A 231 13.14 -8.17 8.77
N SER A 232 11.89 -8.32 9.15
CA SER A 232 10.98 -9.35 8.66
C SER A 232 10.31 -8.86 7.36
N PRO A 233 9.93 -9.75 6.42
CA PRO A 233 9.19 -9.37 5.23
C PRO A 233 7.91 -8.58 5.55
N LEU A 234 7.13 -9.00 6.54
CA LEU A 234 5.90 -8.31 6.96
C LEU A 234 6.13 -7.06 7.81
N TRP A 235 7.38 -6.66 8.13
CA TRP A 235 7.64 -5.32 8.66
C TRP A 235 7.60 -4.23 7.56
N TYR A 236 7.38 -4.65 6.31
CA TYR A 236 7.14 -3.77 5.17
C TYR A 236 5.81 -4.13 4.48
N PRO A 237 4.66 -4.02 5.19
CA PRO A 237 3.39 -4.62 4.78
C PRO A 237 2.54 -3.71 3.91
N THR A 238 2.83 -2.39 3.85
CA THR A 238 1.89 -1.35 3.44
C THR A 238 1.38 -1.54 2.02
N HIS A 239 2.24 -1.94 1.09
CA HIS A 239 1.84 -2.23 -0.29
C HIS A 239 0.83 -3.39 -0.41
N ALA A 240 0.90 -4.38 0.49
CA ALA A 240 -0.06 -5.47 0.51
C ALA A 240 -1.35 -5.07 1.25
N THR A 241 -1.24 -4.43 2.43
CA THR A 241 -2.39 -4.02 3.23
C THR A 241 -3.19 -2.88 2.61
N ALA A 242 -2.59 -2.10 1.69
CA ALA A 242 -3.26 -1.04 0.94
C ALA A 242 -4.47 -1.56 0.15
N TYR A 243 -4.45 -2.81 -0.33
CA TYR A 243 -5.57 -3.40 -1.07
C TYR A 243 -6.81 -3.72 -0.22
N TYR A 244 -6.76 -3.49 1.09
CA TYR A 244 -7.94 -3.40 1.93
C TYR A 244 -8.10 -2.02 2.55
N VAL A 245 -7.07 -1.54 3.28
CA VAL A 245 -7.16 -0.26 4.00
C VAL A 245 -7.26 0.92 3.03
N GLY A 246 -6.49 0.94 1.95
CA GLY A 246 -6.54 2.00 0.94
C GLY A 246 -7.82 2.02 0.10
N VAL A 247 -8.51 0.87 0.01
CA VAL A 247 -9.81 0.76 -0.67
C VAL A 247 -10.95 1.19 0.26
N THR A 248 -10.92 0.76 1.54
CA THR A 248 -12.07 0.86 2.45
C THR A 248 -11.94 1.92 3.51
N HIS A 249 -10.72 2.37 3.81
CA HIS A 249 -10.36 3.17 5.01
C HIS A 249 -10.80 2.52 6.32
N GLN A 250 -10.91 1.19 6.32
CA GLN A 250 -11.23 0.38 7.49
C GLN A 250 -9.98 -0.32 8.04
N ALA A 251 -10.10 -1.00 9.17
CA ALA A 251 -8.99 -1.64 9.86
C ALA A 251 -9.12 -3.17 9.91
N PHE A 252 -8.07 -3.82 10.37
CA PHE A 252 -8.06 -5.24 10.70
C PHE A 252 -8.27 -5.45 12.21
N VAL A 253 -8.89 -6.55 12.58
CA VAL A 253 -9.27 -6.87 13.99
C VAL A 253 -8.23 -7.79 14.65
N ASP A 254 -7.76 -8.77 13.89
CA ASP A 254 -6.75 -9.73 14.33
C ASP A 254 -6.00 -10.32 13.14
N VAL A 255 -4.95 -11.06 13.43
CA VAL A 255 -4.07 -11.66 12.42
C VAL A 255 -3.60 -13.05 12.87
N SER A 256 -3.51 -13.97 11.89
CA SER A 256 -2.77 -15.22 11.97
C SER A 256 -1.85 -15.32 10.75
N ALA A 257 -0.57 -15.68 10.95
CA ALA A 257 0.40 -15.70 9.87
C ALA A 257 1.33 -16.91 9.92
N ARG A 258 1.92 -17.23 8.75
CA ARG A 258 2.96 -18.26 8.58
C ARG A 258 4.15 -17.69 7.84
N GLY A 259 5.34 -18.08 8.30
CA GLY A 259 6.59 -17.76 7.64
C GLY A 259 7.00 -18.83 6.63
N ILE A 260 7.66 -18.40 5.56
CA ILE A 260 8.24 -19.24 4.53
C ILE A 260 9.75 -19.29 4.76
N ILE A 261 10.28 -20.46 5.08
CA ILE A 261 11.71 -20.71 5.23
C ILE A 261 12.32 -20.98 3.85
N PRO A 262 13.58 -20.52 3.57
CA PRO A 262 14.26 -20.84 2.32
C PRO A 262 14.34 -22.36 2.07
N LEU A 263 13.92 -22.81 0.89
CA LEU A 263 13.83 -24.23 0.56
C LEU A 263 15.21 -24.91 0.46
N ASP A 264 16.23 -24.18 0.09
CA ASP A 264 17.63 -24.60 -0.04
C ASP A 264 18.41 -24.50 1.29
N ASN A 265 17.82 -23.89 2.31
CA ASN A 265 18.40 -23.75 3.65
C ASN A 265 17.31 -23.92 4.73
N PRO A 266 16.97 -25.16 5.13
CA PRO A 266 15.89 -25.41 6.09
C PRO A 266 16.22 -24.98 7.53
N ASN A 267 17.47 -24.61 7.81
CA ASN A 267 17.93 -24.08 9.11
C ASN A 267 18.67 -22.76 8.90
N PRO A 268 17.99 -21.70 8.47
CA PRO A 268 18.63 -20.42 8.18
C PRO A 268 19.10 -19.76 9.48
N THR A 269 20.26 -19.10 9.39
CA THR A 269 20.74 -18.26 10.50
C THR A 269 19.82 -17.04 10.63
N PRO A 270 19.28 -16.76 11.82
CA PRO A 270 18.48 -15.55 12.03
C PRO A 270 19.26 -14.28 11.68
N ASN A 271 18.57 -13.30 11.08
CA ASN A 271 19.14 -11.97 10.89
C ASN A 271 19.23 -11.20 12.23
N LYS A 272 19.67 -9.93 12.22
CA LYS A 272 19.85 -9.15 13.46
C LYS A 272 18.58 -8.95 14.27
N SER A 273 17.39 -9.02 13.67
CA SER A 273 16.11 -8.96 14.38
C SER A 273 15.53 -10.32 14.76
N GLY A 274 16.29 -11.39 14.54
CA GLY A 274 15.85 -12.76 14.85
C GLY A 274 14.98 -13.40 13.76
N ASN A 275 14.75 -12.73 12.64
CA ASN A 275 13.93 -13.27 11.56
C ASN A 275 14.69 -14.32 10.73
N ILE A 276 13.99 -15.43 10.43
CA ILE A 276 14.46 -16.55 9.60
C ILE A 276 13.63 -16.70 8.30
N PHE A 277 12.57 -15.93 8.13
CA PHE A 277 11.65 -16.08 7.00
C PHE A 277 12.10 -15.25 5.80
N MET A 278 11.99 -15.84 4.61
CA MET A 278 12.17 -15.16 3.33
C MET A 278 10.89 -14.51 2.81
N GLY A 279 9.76 -14.96 3.29
CA GLY A 279 8.42 -14.45 3.00
C GLY A 279 7.46 -14.81 4.12
N GLU A 280 6.36 -14.10 4.23
CA GLU A 280 5.32 -14.35 5.23
C GLU A 280 3.95 -14.10 4.62
N VAL A 281 2.98 -14.96 5.00
CA VAL A 281 1.58 -14.87 4.57
C VAL A 281 0.71 -14.73 5.80
N ALA A 282 -0.14 -13.71 5.80
CA ALA A 282 -1.06 -13.39 6.88
C ALA A 282 -2.52 -13.48 6.44
N MET A 283 -3.37 -13.98 7.33
CA MET A 283 -4.84 -13.94 7.26
C MET A 283 -5.35 -13.00 8.34
N LEU A 284 -6.12 -11.99 7.95
CA LEU A 284 -6.58 -10.91 8.83
C LEU A 284 -8.10 -10.80 8.78
N ASN A 285 -8.75 -10.87 9.93
CA ASN A 285 -10.16 -10.50 10.02
C ASN A 285 -10.32 -8.99 9.94
N THR A 286 -11.31 -8.53 9.16
CA THR A 286 -11.55 -7.11 8.92
C THR A 286 -12.64 -6.57 9.85
N THR A 287 -12.67 -5.26 10.06
CA THR A 287 -13.74 -4.60 10.83
C THR A 287 -15.11 -4.69 10.17
N GLU A 288 -15.18 -4.95 8.87
CA GLU A 288 -16.44 -5.22 8.15
C GLU A 288 -16.96 -6.65 8.35
N GLY A 289 -16.16 -7.53 8.96
CA GLY A 289 -16.46 -8.95 9.16
C GLY A 289 -16.01 -9.87 8.02
N GLY A 290 -15.25 -9.36 7.07
CA GLY A 290 -14.62 -10.13 6.01
C GLY A 290 -13.23 -10.64 6.40
N LEU A 291 -12.53 -11.25 5.44
CA LEU A 291 -11.19 -11.80 5.59
C LEU A 291 -10.25 -11.23 4.52
N SER A 292 -9.04 -10.87 4.92
CA SER A 292 -7.98 -10.43 4.01
C SER A 292 -6.79 -11.38 4.05
N ARG A 293 -6.19 -11.68 2.89
CA ARG A 293 -4.91 -12.39 2.78
C ARG A 293 -3.84 -11.40 2.30
N MET A 294 -2.79 -11.24 3.09
CA MET A 294 -1.67 -10.37 2.77
C MET A 294 -0.38 -11.18 2.71
N MET A 295 0.47 -10.91 1.73
CA MET A 295 1.74 -11.57 1.57
C MET A 295 2.85 -10.56 1.28
N CYS A 296 3.97 -10.70 2.01
CA CYS A 296 5.21 -10.02 1.68
C CYS A 296 6.35 -11.02 1.55
N CYS A 297 7.14 -10.87 0.49
CA CYS A 297 8.30 -11.70 0.23
C CYS A 297 9.45 -10.90 -0.34
N THR A 298 10.66 -11.18 0.11
CA THR A 298 11.88 -10.50 -0.36
C THR A 298 12.77 -11.36 -1.24
N ALA A 299 12.29 -12.53 -1.66
CA ALA A 299 13.14 -13.55 -2.31
C ALA A 299 12.43 -14.36 -3.41
N PHE A 300 11.26 -13.94 -3.89
CA PHE A 300 10.60 -14.60 -5.01
C PHE A 300 11.22 -14.20 -6.36
N GLY A 301 11.13 -15.09 -7.35
CA GLY A 301 11.73 -14.89 -8.67
C GLY A 301 11.05 -13.85 -9.57
N LYS A 302 9.98 -13.19 -9.08
CA LYS A 302 9.25 -12.16 -9.83
C LYS A 302 8.85 -11.03 -8.89
N TYR A 303 9.06 -9.78 -9.33
CA TYR A 303 8.46 -8.62 -8.69
C TYR A 303 6.93 -8.67 -8.86
N LEU A 304 6.22 -8.44 -7.79
CA LEU A 304 4.76 -8.36 -7.81
C LEU A 304 4.30 -7.38 -6.73
N GLU A 305 3.49 -6.42 -7.14
CA GLU A 305 2.70 -5.57 -6.26
C GLU A 305 1.30 -5.56 -6.85
N ALA A 306 0.38 -6.31 -6.25
CA ALA A 306 -0.95 -6.54 -6.78
C ALA A 306 -1.94 -6.90 -5.67
N GLY A 307 -3.21 -6.68 -5.95
CA GLY A 307 -4.29 -7.11 -5.07
C GLY A 307 -5.64 -7.17 -5.77
N ARG A 308 -6.62 -7.67 -5.04
CA ARG A 308 -7.99 -7.83 -5.51
C ARG A 308 -8.98 -7.78 -4.36
N VAL A 309 -10.23 -7.45 -4.67
CA VAL A 309 -11.33 -7.42 -3.72
C VAL A 309 -12.53 -8.23 -4.21
N ARG A 310 -13.26 -8.81 -3.26
CA ARG A 310 -14.53 -9.50 -3.45
C ARG A 310 -15.53 -8.94 -2.45
N GLY A 311 -16.53 -8.24 -2.95
CA GLY A 311 -17.62 -7.71 -2.15
C GLY A 311 -18.89 -8.55 -2.25
N GLN A 312 -19.96 -8.07 -1.62
CA GLN A 312 -21.27 -8.73 -1.64
C GLN A 312 -21.93 -8.67 -3.03
N ILE A 313 -21.71 -7.60 -3.80
CA ILE A 313 -22.37 -7.33 -5.08
C ILE A 313 -21.42 -7.19 -6.26
N GLY A 314 -20.14 -7.14 -6.04
CA GLY A 314 -19.14 -7.05 -7.12
C GLY A 314 -17.74 -7.39 -6.65
N GLY A 315 -16.84 -7.54 -7.59
CA GLY A 315 -15.43 -7.82 -7.35
C GLY A 315 -14.53 -7.08 -8.33
N PHE A 316 -13.27 -6.96 -7.99
CA PHE A 316 -12.25 -6.37 -8.84
C PHE A 316 -11.00 -7.26 -8.88
N ASP A 317 -10.60 -7.59 -10.11
CA ASP A 317 -9.48 -8.45 -10.45
C ASP A 317 -8.92 -7.94 -11.78
N ALA A 318 -8.09 -6.92 -11.77
CA ALA A 318 -7.69 -6.13 -12.93
C ALA A 318 -8.85 -5.31 -13.56
N THR A 319 -10.08 -5.82 -13.52
CA THR A 319 -11.30 -5.11 -13.95
C THR A 319 -12.43 -5.38 -12.96
N TYR A 320 -13.41 -4.48 -12.92
CA TYR A 320 -14.62 -4.68 -12.13
C TYR A 320 -15.54 -5.68 -12.82
N THR A 321 -16.09 -6.63 -12.04
CA THR A 321 -17.20 -7.51 -12.45
C THR A 321 -18.29 -7.45 -11.39
N SER A 322 -19.54 -7.26 -11.80
CA SER A 322 -20.69 -7.40 -10.91
C SER A 322 -21.17 -8.86 -10.87
N VAL A 323 -21.99 -9.19 -9.88
CA VAL A 323 -22.60 -10.52 -9.74
C VAL A 323 -23.51 -10.87 -10.94
N GLU A 324 -23.96 -9.87 -11.72
CA GLU A 324 -24.78 -10.09 -12.92
C GLU A 324 -24.03 -10.74 -14.07
N ASP A 325 -22.73 -10.46 -14.20
CA ASP A 325 -21.96 -10.93 -15.36
C ASP A 325 -21.72 -12.45 -15.36
N GLY A 326 -22.04 -13.15 -14.28
CA GLY A 326 -21.83 -14.58 -14.15
C GLY A 326 -22.91 -15.36 -13.39
N TYR A 327 -23.79 -14.67 -12.71
CA TYR A 327 -24.89 -15.24 -11.92
C TYR A 327 -26.07 -14.27 -11.91
N THR A 328 -27.29 -14.79 -11.79
CA THR A 328 -28.53 -13.99 -11.68
C THR A 328 -28.52 -13.12 -10.40
N GLY A 329 -27.75 -12.07 -10.40
CA GLY A 329 -27.61 -11.09 -9.31
C GLY A 329 -28.10 -9.71 -9.74
N THR A 330 -28.08 -8.75 -8.85
CA THR A 330 -28.63 -7.42 -9.06
C THR A 330 -27.75 -6.56 -9.97
N SER A 331 -28.34 -5.83 -10.91
CA SER A 331 -27.66 -4.88 -11.82
C SER A 331 -27.00 -3.67 -11.14
N ASP A 332 -27.11 -3.57 -9.81
CA ASP A 332 -26.80 -2.36 -9.08
C ASP A 332 -25.30 -1.98 -9.12
N GLY A 333 -24.41 -2.98 -9.06
CA GLY A 333 -22.98 -2.74 -9.14
C GLY A 333 -22.52 -2.17 -10.49
N ASN A 334 -23.00 -2.71 -11.60
CA ASN A 334 -22.67 -2.20 -12.94
C ASN A 334 -23.24 -0.79 -13.17
N LYS A 335 -24.46 -0.52 -12.69
CA LYS A 335 -25.05 0.83 -12.75
C LYS A 335 -24.22 1.84 -11.96
N ILE A 336 -23.73 1.46 -10.78
CA ILE A 336 -22.86 2.31 -9.97
C ILE A 336 -21.57 2.62 -10.73
N VAL A 337 -20.88 1.60 -11.27
CA VAL A 337 -19.64 1.82 -12.02
C VAL A 337 -19.89 2.66 -13.27
N ALA A 338 -20.96 2.40 -14.02
CA ALA A 338 -21.33 3.21 -15.17
C ALA A 338 -21.62 4.67 -14.79
N SER A 339 -22.23 4.91 -13.62
CA SER A 339 -22.49 6.27 -13.13
C SER A 339 -21.24 7.04 -12.71
N LEU A 340 -20.18 6.32 -12.34
CA LEU A 340 -18.89 6.94 -11.98
C LEU A 340 -18.16 7.49 -13.21
N GLY A 341 -18.32 6.86 -14.38
CA GLY A 341 -17.66 7.27 -15.61
C GLY A 341 -16.14 7.47 -15.41
N ASP A 342 -15.61 8.61 -15.84
CA ASP A 342 -14.19 8.94 -15.71
C ASP A 342 -13.73 9.23 -14.28
N SER A 343 -14.64 9.40 -13.32
CA SER A 343 -14.27 9.68 -11.92
C SER A 343 -13.52 8.52 -11.25
N ILE A 344 -13.53 7.32 -11.83
CA ILE A 344 -12.69 6.19 -11.39
C ILE A 344 -11.25 6.29 -11.89
N LYS A 345 -10.96 7.18 -12.84
CA LYS A 345 -9.60 7.47 -13.30
C LYS A 345 -8.90 8.41 -12.32
N ARG A 346 -7.58 8.33 -12.28
CA ARG A 346 -6.77 9.29 -11.51
C ARG A 346 -6.95 10.70 -12.07
N PRO A 347 -6.92 11.76 -11.20
CA PRO A 347 -7.08 13.14 -11.66
C PRO A 347 -5.93 13.59 -12.56
N ALA A 348 -6.12 14.65 -13.33
CA ALA A 348 -5.03 15.26 -14.07
C ALA A 348 -3.95 15.81 -13.13
N LEU A 349 -2.69 15.66 -13.52
CA LEU A 349 -1.55 16.21 -12.80
C LEU A 349 -1.19 17.61 -13.31
N PRO A 350 -0.61 18.47 -12.45
CA PRO A 350 -0.08 19.76 -12.88
C PRO A 350 0.97 19.60 -14.00
N PRO A 351 1.12 20.60 -14.88
CA PRO A 351 2.19 20.60 -15.86
C PRO A 351 3.57 20.43 -15.22
N GLY A 352 4.39 19.52 -15.75
CA GLY A 352 5.72 19.21 -15.25
C GLY A 352 5.77 18.12 -14.18
N ILE A 353 4.64 17.70 -13.64
CA ILE A 353 4.55 16.55 -12.72
C ILE A 353 4.36 15.27 -13.54
N GLY A 354 5.26 14.31 -13.34
CA GLY A 354 5.18 13.00 -14.00
C GLY A 354 4.37 11.99 -13.22
N SER A 355 3.85 10.99 -13.94
CA SER A 355 3.21 9.79 -13.38
C SER A 355 4.12 8.57 -13.57
N GLU A 356 5.42 8.73 -13.32
CA GLU A 356 6.43 7.70 -13.48
C GLU A 356 6.62 6.92 -12.18
N ASP A 357 7.24 5.75 -12.29
CA ASP A 357 7.59 4.84 -11.20
C ASP A 357 6.44 4.41 -10.26
N HIS A 358 6.60 3.28 -9.59
CA HIS A 358 5.64 2.71 -8.64
C HIS A 358 4.17 2.82 -9.11
N GLY A 359 3.88 2.28 -10.31
CA GLY A 359 2.53 2.35 -10.88
C GLY A 359 2.06 3.76 -11.24
N GLY A 360 3.00 4.70 -11.40
CA GLY A 360 2.70 6.08 -11.75
C GLY A 360 2.20 6.94 -10.60
N SER A 361 2.52 6.59 -9.36
CA SER A 361 1.91 7.21 -8.15
C SER A 361 2.61 8.45 -7.62
N HIS A 362 3.88 8.68 -7.99
CA HIS A 362 4.72 9.68 -7.32
C HIS A 362 4.15 11.11 -7.39
N GLY A 363 3.78 11.57 -8.58
CA GLY A 363 3.21 12.91 -8.75
C GLY A 363 1.87 13.08 -8.01
N TYR A 364 1.04 12.02 -7.99
CA TYR A 364 -0.25 12.07 -7.30
C TYR A 364 -0.09 12.19 -5.78
N LEU A 365 0.88 11.49 -5.18
CA LEU A 365 1.16 11.59 -3.75
C LEU A 365 1.66 12.98 -3.36
N CYS A 366 2.53 13.57 -4.19
CA CYS A 366 2.96 14.95 -4.00
C CYS A 366 1.76 15.92 -4.07
N CYS A 367 0.94 15.81 -5.10
CA CYS A 367 -0.25 16.67 -5.27
C CYS A 367 -1.25 16.48 -4.12
N ASP A 368 -1.51 15.25 -3.69
CA ASP A 368 -2.40 14.96 -2.56
C ASP A 368 -1.95 15.66 -1.27
N PHE A 369 -0.66 15.57 -0.94
CA PHE A 369 -0.11 16.22 0.25
C PHE A 369 -0.15 17.75 0.16
N VAL A 370 0.22 18.32 -0.98
CA VAL A 370 0.16 19.78 -1.21
C VAL A 370 -1.28 20.28 -1.15
N ASP A 371 -2.20 19.57 -1.79
CA ASP A 371 -3.63 19.88 -1.78
C ASP A 371 -4.22 19.74 -0.37
N ALA A 372 -3.83 18.73 0.41
CA ALA A 372 -4.28 18.55 1.78
C ALA A 372 -3.97 19.80 2.63
N ILE A 373 -2.77 20.35 2.49
CA ILE A 373 -2.36 21.55 3.24
C ILE A 373 -3.04 22.80 2.69
N LEU A 374 -3.00 23.02 1.38
CA LEU A 374 -3.47 24.29 0.79
C LEU A 374 -5.01 24.41 0.77
N LYS A 375 -5.73 23.30 0.69
CA LYS A 375 -7.19 23.22 0.70
C LYS A 375 -7.77 22.91 2.09
N GLY A 376 -6.92 22.58 3.08
CA GLY A 376 -7.37 22.21 4.43
C GLY A 376 -8.20 20.92 4.44
N GLN A 377 -7.84 19.94 3.64
CA GLN A 377 -8.51 18.64 3.55
C GLN A 377 -7.63 17.51 4.08
N PRO A 378 -8.19 16.38 4.53
CA PRO A 378 -7.38 15.24 4.93
C PRO A 378 -6.60 14.67 3.74
N PRO A 379 -5.35 14.24 3.93
CA PRO A 379 -4.61 13.53 2.89
C PRO A 379 -5.19 12.13 2.68
N ARG A 380 -4.90 11.53 1.52
CA ARG A 380 -5.38 10.19 1.17
C ARG A 380 -4.95 9.12 2.17
N VAL A 381 -3.74 9.17 2.68
CA VAL A 381 -3.22 8.26 3.69
C VAL A 381 -2.76 9.08 4.90
N GLY A 382 -3.71 9.46 5.74
CA GLY A 382 -3.45 10.09 7.03
C GLY A 382 -3.02 9.07 8.10
N ILE A 383 -2.85 9.55 9.35
CA ILE A 383 -2.24 8.75 10.43
C ILE A 383 -3.02 7.45 10.72
N CYS A 384 -4.35 7.44 10.69
CA CYS A 384 -5.14 6.23 10.96
C CYS A 384 -4.89 5.17 9.89
N ASP A 385 -5.00 5.52 8.60
CA ASP A 385 -4.78 4.59 7.50
C ASP A 385 -3.32 4.13 7.46
N ALA A 386 -2.36 5.03 7.69
CA ALA A 386 -0.95 4.71 7.74
C ALA A 386 -0.62 3.65 8.81
N LEU A 387 -1.20 3.78 10.01
CA LEU A 387 -1.03 2.80 11.07
C LEU A 387 -1.82 1.52 10.81
N ASN A 388 -3.05 1.62 10.30
CA ASN A 388 -3.85 0.45 9.93
C ASN A 388 -3.22 -0.35 8.76
N MET A 389 -2.36 0.27 7.95
CA MET A 389 -1.54 -0.42 6.94
C MET A 389 -0.25 -1.00 7.54
N THR A 390 0.40 -0.32 8.49
CA THR A 390 1.74 -0.70 8.98
C THR A 390 1.68 -1.71 10.12
N VAL A 391 0.84 -1.45 11.13
CA VAL A 391 0.78 -2.21 12.39
C VAL A 391 0.46 -3.70 12.20
N PRO A 392 -0.47 -4.07 11.30
CA PRO A 392 -0.80 -5.49 11.07
C PRO A 392 0.41 -6.35 10.70
N GLY A 393 1.38 -5.79 9.97
CA GLY A 393 2.56 -6.53 9.57
C GLY A 393 3.49 -6.89 10.72
N TYR A 394 3.64 -6.01 11.71
CA TYR A 394 4.41 -6.32 12.90
C TYR A 394 3.81 -7.49 13.69
N TYR A 395 2.50 -7.43 13.96
CA TYR A 395 1.79 -8.50 14.67
C TYR A 395 1.68 -9.79 13.86
N ALA A 396 1.62 -9.69 12.53
CA ALA A 396 1.67 -10.85 11.66
C ALA A 396 3.01 -11.60 11.77
N HIS A 397 4.12 -10.87 11.83
CA HIS A 397 5.43 -11.49 12.10
C HIS A 397 5.45 -12.18 13.47
N LEU A 398 4.95 -11.55 14.53
CA LEU A 398 4.84 -12.18 15.85
C LEU A 398 3.99 -13.45 15.82
N SER A 399 2.90 -13.45 15.06
CA SER A 399 2.07 -14.64 14.83
C SER A 399 2.84 -15.73 14.10
N ALA A 400 3.58 -15.39 13.04
CA ALA A 400 4.37 -16.35 12.26
C ALA A 400 5.45 -17.03 13.10
N VAL A 401 6.13 -16.28 13.97
CA VAL A 401 7.13 -16.82 14.93
C VAL A 401 6.48 -17.77 15.96
N LYS A 402 5.19 -17.61 16.24
CA LYS A 402 4.40 -18.41 17.17
C LYS A 402 3.49 -19.43 16.46
N ASP A 403 3.92 -19.94 15.31
CA ASP A 403 3.20 -20.96 14.56
C ASP A 403 1.74 -20.61 14.20
N GLY A 404 1.45 -19.32 13.95
CA GLY A 404 0.15 -18.84 13.52
C GLY A 404 -0.83 -18.58 14.65
N GLU A 405 -0.34 -18.33 15.87
CA GLU A 405 -1.18 -17.84 16.97
C GLU A 405 -1.98 -16.61 16.52
N VAL A 406 -3.29 -16.61 16.78
CA VAL A 406 -4.16 -15.44 16.47
C VAL A 406 -3.84 -14.30 17.43
N ILE A 407 -3.46 -13.16 16.90
CA ILE A 407 -3.12 -11.98 17.68
C ILE A 407 -4.11 -10.85 17.39
N LYS A 408 -4.68 -10.23 18.42
CA LYS A 408 -5.55 -9.06 18.31
C LYS A 408 -4.73 -7.82 17.92
N LEU A 409 -5.32 -6.98 17.09
CA LEU A 409 -4.69 -5.76 16.60
C LEU A 409 -5.22 -4.52 17.30
N PRO A 410 -4.36 -3.56 17.64
CA PRO A 410 -4.81 -2.25 18.11
C PRO A 410 -5.62 -1.54 17.03
N GLN A 411 -6.51 -0.64 17.44
CA GLN A 411 -7.41 0.10 16.56
C GLN A 411 -7.10 1.60 16.65
N TYR A 412 -6.82 2.23 15.50
CA TYR A 412 -6.50 3.64 15.40
C TYR A 412 -7.67 4.40 14.77
N LYS A 413 -8.29 5.29 15.55
CA LYS A 413 -9.41 6.14 15.12
C LYS A 413 -9.20 7.53 15.73
N LEU A 414 -9.41 8.59 14.95
CA LEU A 414 -9.44 9.99 15.38
C LEU A 414 -10.88 10.41 15.68
#